data_2e9be254054f68aefc67489bb11bd357
#
_entry.id   2e9be254054f68aefc67489bb11bd357
#
_cell.length_a   1.000
_cell.length_b   1.000
_cell.length_c   1.000
_cell.angle_alpha   90.00
_cell.angle_beta   90.00
_cell.angle_gamma   90.00
#
_symmetry.space_group_name_H-M   'P 1'
#
loop_
_entity.id
_entity.type
_entity.pdbx_description
1 polymer ?
#
loop_
_entity_poly.entity_id
_entity_poly.type
_entity_poly.pdbx_seq_one_letter_code
_entity_poly.pdbx_strand_id
1 'polypeptide(L)'
;MRILQVITSLQTGGAEKIVVDITRIMKARGHIVDVVVFNGVDTPFMEDIRKTGCKVFSFSDGGSVYNPLYILRLAGIMKKYDVVHSHNTSPQFFVAAANLLSGLPIVTTEHNTTNRRRNNPLWKPLDKWMYKRYKRIICISDQAEQNLKEYLGHCNTPINIIYNGVDVDLIYSSKSLTTEVSSKFVVLMVAAFRKQKDQKTLIDAISLLPEEEFELWLVGRGDCLDEVRGYAEAKGVYDRVKFWGNRTDVANILHTADVVCMSSHYEGLSLSNIEGMSSGRPFVASDVDGLREVTKDYGVLFPHGDAEALANVIRKLHDDKAYYDEVAEKCYQRALMFDIKVMMDKYEDVYKSLVSK
;
A
#
# COMPACT_ATOMS: atom_id res chain seq x y z
N MET A 1 22.84 -13.18 -1.02
CA MET A 1 22.39 -13.48 0.36
C MET A 1 21.23 -14.46 0.32
N ARG A 2 21.02 -15.19 1.41
CA ARG A 2 19.86 -16.04 1.64
C ARG A 2 18.91 -15.32 2.60
N ILE A 3 17.74 -14.96 2.12
CA ILE A 3 16.75 -14.13 2.83
C ILE A 3 15.52 -15.00 3.12
N LEU A 4 15.04 -15.00 4.35
CA LEU A 4 13.79 -15.65 4.74
C LEU A 4 12.74 -14.60 5.08
N GLN A 5 11.66 -14.54 4.30
CA GLN A 5 10.48 -13.75 4.63
C GLN A 5 9.54 -14.57 5.51
N VAL A 6 9.00 -13.97 6.57
CA VAL A 6 8.08 -14.67 7.50
C VAL A 6 6.83 -13.81 7.68
N ILE A 7 5.68 -14.33 7.27
CA ILE A 7 4.39 -13.64 7.33
C ILE A 7 3.27 -14.54 7.85
N THR A 8 2.17 -13.97 8.31
CA THR A 8 1.03 -14.74 8.83
C THR A 8 0.36 -15.56 7.72
N SER A 9 0.04 -14.93 6.60
CA SER A 9 -0.60 -15.53 5.43
C SER A 9 -0.25 -14.70 4.19
N LEU A 10 -0.62 -15.18 3.01
CA LEU A 10 -0.55 -14.44 1.75
C LEU A 10 -1.95 -14.12 1.21
N GLN A 11 -2.90 -13.81 2.10
CA GLN A 11 -4.21 -13.29 1.71
C GLN A 11 -4.07 -11.89 1.10
N THR A 12 -5.13 -11.40 0.46
CA THR A 12 -5.09 -10.07 -0.18
C THR A 12 -4.96 -8.96 0.86
N GLY A 13 -3.83 -8.25 0.84
CA GLY A 13 -3.54 -7.14 1.74
C GLY A 13 -2.25 -6.41 1.34
N GLY A 14 -2.04 -5.23 1.91
CA GLY A 14 -0.88 -4.39 1.60
C GLY A 14 0.45 -4.99 2.06
N ALA A 15 0.50 -5.57 3.27
CA ALA A 15 1.70 -6.22 3.79
C ALA A 15 2.08 -7.45 2.96
N GLU A 16 1.07 -8.23 2.56
CA GLU A 16 1.21 -9.43 1.75
C GLU A 16 1.75 -9.07 0.35
N LYS A 17 1.22 -8.01 -0.28
CA LYS A 17 1.74 -7.51 -1.56
C LYS A 17 3.21 -7.12 -1.45
N ILE A 18 3.60 -6.41 -0.40
CA ILE A 18 5.01 -6.02 -0.18
C ILE A 18 5.91 -7.26 -0.04
N VAL A 19 5.48 -8.31 0.65
CA VAL A 19 6.26 -9.57 0.75
C VAL A 19 6.42 -10.23 -0.62
N VAL A 20 5.37 -10.25 -1.45
CA VAL A 20 5.43 -10.76 -2.83
C VAL A 20 6.44 -9.95 -3.64
N ASP A 21 6.36 -8.61 -3.58
CA ASP A 21 7.24 -7.72 -4.33
C ASP A 21 8.70 -7.83 -3.87
N ILE A 22 8.97 -7.85 -2.56
CA ILE A 22 10.32 -8.08 -2.01
C ILE A 22 10.85 -9.43 -2.51
N THR A 23 10.04 -10.49 -2.42
CA THR A 23 10.45 -11.84 -2.81
C THR A 23 10.81 -11.89 -4.30
N ARG A 24 9.95 -11.36 -5.16
CA ARG A 24 10.13 -11.32 -6.61
C ARG A 24 11.38 -10.53 -7.01
N ILE A 25 11.50 -9.31 -6.50
CA ILE A 25 12.55 -8.38 -6.92
C ILE A 25 13.91 -8.79 -6.34
N MET A 26 13.99 -9.18 -5.07
CA MET A 26 15.26 -9.63 -4.48
C MET A 26 15.77 -10.91 -5.15
N LYS A 27 14.85 -11.80 -5.55
CA LYS A 27 15.24 -12.97 -6.33
C LYS A 27 15.76 -12.59 -7.73
N ALA A 28 15.11 -11.66 -8.43
CA ALA A 28 15.59 -11.14 -9.70
C ALA A 28 16.98 -10.47 -9.61
N ARG A 29 17.32 -9.91 -8.43
CA ARG A 29 18.64 -9.35 -8.11
C ARG A 29 19.69 -10.42 -7.73
N GLY A 30 19.36 -11.71 -7.85
CA GLY A 30 20.29 -12.82 -7.59
C GLY A 30 20.38 -13.28 -6.15
N HIS A 31 19.46 -12.85 -5.26
CA HIS A 31 19.38 -13.39 -3.92
C HIS A 31 18.60 -14.71 -3.89
N ILE A 32 18.86 -15.56 -2.91
CA ILE A 32 18.00 -16.70 -2.59
C ILE A 32 16.96 -16.21 -1.59
N VAL A 33 15.70 -16.26 -1.98
CA VAL A 33 14.59 -15.78 -1.13
C VAL A 33 13.56 -16.91 -1.01
N ASP A 34 13.20 -17.23 0.23
CA ASP A 34 12.14 -18.20 0.54
C ASP A 34 11.16 -17.57 1.55
N VAL A 35 9.96 -18.16 1.67
CA VAL A 35 8.88 -17.59 2.47
C VAL A 35 8.35 -18.64 3.45
N VAL A 36 8.14 -18.22 4.70
CA VAL A 36 7.36 -18.97 5.71
C VAL A 36 6.01 -18.29 5.87
N VAL A 37 4.94 -19.05 5.75
CA VAL A 37 3.58 -18.64 6.09
C VAL A 37 3.04 -19.48 7.25
N PHE A 38 2.38 -18.84 8.21
CA PHE A 38 1.77 -19.56 9.33
C PHE A 38 0.45 -20.20 8.91
N ASN A 39 -0.29 -19.51 8.03
CA ASN A 39 -1.48 -20.04 7.38
C ASN A 39 -1.22 -20.13 5.86
N GLY A 40 -1.16 -21.33 5.34
CA GLY A 40 -0.79 -21.67 3.98
C GLY A 40 -1.98 -21.86 3.02
N VAL A 41 -3.15 -21.32 3.36
CA VAL A 41 -4.30 -21.34 2.44
C VAL A 41 -3.91 -20.75 1.10
N ASP A 42 -4.26 -21.44 0.02
CA ASP A 42 -3.95 -21.03 -1.34
C ASP A 42 -4.63 -19.72 -1.69
N THR A 43 -3.86 -18.79 -2.26
CA THR A 43 -4.29 -17.46 -2.65
C THR A 43 -3.56 -17.06 -3.93
N PRO A 44 -4.03 -16.04 -4.67
CA PRO A 44 -3.31 -15.52 -5.84
C PRO A 44 -1.85 -15.13 -5.51
N PHE A 45 -1.61 -14.48 -4.36
CA PHE A 45 -0.25 -14.11 -3.94
C PHE A 45 0.63 -15.33 -3.61
N MET A 46 0.04 -16.42 -3.10
CA MET A 46 0.75 -17.67 -2.90
C MET A 46 1.21 -18.26 -4.23
N GLU A 47 0.33 -18.24 -5.24
CA GLU A 47 0.67 -18.70 -6.60
C GLU A 47 1.77 -17.84 -7.22
N ASP A 48 1.69 -16.53 -7.07
CA ASP A 48 2.69 -15.60 -7.61
C ASP A 48 4.08 -15.85 -7.00
N ILE A 49 4.17 -16.08 -5.69
CA ILE A 49 5.43 -16.47 -5.07
C ILE A 49 5.92 -17.83 -5.60
N ARG A 50 5.05 -18.83 -5.72
CA ARG A 50 5.43 -20.15 -6.26
C ARG A 50 5.97 -20.05 -7.69
N LYS A 51 5.37 -19.23 -8.56
CA LYS A 51 5.85 -18.97 -9.94
C LYS A 51 7.28 -18.42 -9.98
N THR A 52 7.72 -17.72 -8.93
CA THR A 52 9.12 -17.26 -8.84
C THR A 52 10.11 -18.40 -8.60
N GLY A 53 9.64 -19.61 -8.24
CA GLY A 53 10.47 -20.75 -7.84
C GLY A 53 11.07 -20.59 -6.43
N CYS A 54 10.50 -19.74 -5.59
CA CYS A 54 10.83 -19.67 -4.16
C CYS A 54 10.20 -20.82 -3.41
N LYS A 55 10.90 -21.31 -2.36
CA LYS A 55 10.31 -22.30 -1.44
C LYS A 55 9.34 -21.61 -0.49
N VAL A 56 8.16 -22.19 -0.37
CA VAL A 56 7.17 -21.74 0.62
C VAL A 56 7.01 -22.83 1.69
N PHE A 57 7.26 -22.46 2.93
CA PHE A 57 7.07 -23.32 4.09
C PHE A 57 5.74 -22.94 4.76
N SER A 58 4.74 -23.80 4.66
CA SER A 58 3.47 -23.63 5.36
C SER A 58 3.52 -24.33 6.73
N PHE A 59 3.00 -23.65 7.77
CA PHE A 59 2.91 -24.25 9.11
C PHE A 59 1.54 -24.87 9.37
N SER A 60 0.47 -24.32 8.79
CA SER A 60 -0.89 -24.89 8.83
C SER A 60 -1.66 -24.48 7.58
N ASP A 61 -2.74 -25.19 7.29
CA ASP A 61 -3.67 -24.90 6.22
C ASP A 61 -5.04 -24.54 6.86
N GLY A 62 -5.17 -23.28 7.29
CA GLY A 62 -6.36 -22.76 7.95
C GLY A 62 -6.41 -22.94 9.48
N GLY A 63 -5.36 -23.50 10.10
CA GLY A 63 -5.29 -23.71 11.53
C GLY A 63 -4.81 -22.50 12.34
N SER A 64 -4.67 -22.68 13.67
CA SER A 64 -4.21 -21.63 14.57
C SER A 64 -2.78 -21.16 14.23
N VAL A 65 -2.59 -19.88 14.14
CA VAL A 65 -1.27 -19.23 13.94
C VAL A 65 -0.45 -19.11 15.24
N TYR A 66 -1.00 -19.55 16.39
CA TYR A 66 -0.40 -19.40 17.71
C TYR A 66 0.12 -20.71 18.32
N ASN A 67 0.51 -21.70 17.50
CA ASN A 67 1.07 -22.95 17.99
C ASN A 67 2.53 -22.76 18.45
N PRO A 68 2.87 -23.00 19.73
CA PRO A 68 4.24 -22.82 20.25
C PRO A 68 5.28 -23.69 19.54
N LEU A 69 4.91 -24.85 18.99
CA LEU A 69 5.84 -25.73 18.25
C LEU A 69 6.41 -25.04 17.00
N TYR A 70 5.75 -24.00 16.50
CA TYR A 70 6.27 -23.21 15.39
C TYR A 70 7.60 -22.54 15.72
N ILE A 71 7.89 -22.24 17.00
CA ILE A 71 9.18 -21.66 17.44
C ILE A 71 10.33 -22.59 17.06
N LEU A 72 10.23 -23.88 17.41
CA LEU A 72 11.29 -24.86 17.13
C LEU A 72 11.44 -25.12 15.63
N ARG A 73 10.29 -25.28 14.93
CA ARG A 73 10.29 -25.48 13.48
C ARG A 73 10.89 -24.28 12.74
N LEU A 74 10.52 -23.08 13.16
CA LEU A 74 11.03 -21.82 12.60
C LEU A 74 12.52 -21.66 12.85
N ALA A 75 13.00 -21.92 14.07
CA ALA A 75 14.43 -21.88 14.41
C ALA A 75 15.27 -22.81 13.53
N GLY A 76 14.76 -24.03 13.26
CA GLY A 76 15.41 -24.99 12.35
C GLY A 76 15.50 -24.49 10.89
N ILE A 77 14.43 -23.81 10.41
CA ILE A 77 14.42 -23.23 9.07
C ILE A 77 15.38 -22.04 9.02
N MET A 78 15.27 -21.11 9.98
CA MET A 78 16.05 -19.86 10.04
C MET A 78 17.56 -20.10 9.88
N LYS A 79 18.12 -21.13 10.50
CA LYS A 79 19.56 -21.45 10.45
C LYS A 79 20.15 -21.62 9.04
N LYS A 80 19.30 -21.72 8.02
CA LYS A 80 19.71 -21.89 6.62
C LYS A 80 19.83 -20.56 5.86
N TYR A 81 19.58 -19.42 6.53
CA TYR A 81 19.52 -18.10 5.93
C TYR A 81 20.49 -17.15 6.59
N ASP A 82 20.82 -16.06 5.89
CA ASP A 82 21.74 -15.03 6.37
C ASP A 82 20.98 -13.94 7.14
N VAL A 83 19.73 -13.67 6.75
CA VAL A 83 18.83 -12.69 7.37
C VAL A 83 17.40 -13.21 7.35
N VAL A 84 16.64 -12.89 8.40
CA VAL A 84 15.21 -13.23 8.52
C VAL A 84 14.41 -11.95 8.69
N HIS A 85 13.40 -11.78 7.86
CA HIS A 85 12.55 -10.61 7.88
C HIS A 85 11.10 -11.01 8.19
N SER A 86 10.56 -10.49 9.28
CA SER A 86 9.20 -10.77 9.72
C SER A 86 8.24 -9.64 9.41
N HIS A 87 7.02 -10.02 9.05
CA HIS A 87 5.91 -9.13 8.77
C HIS A 87 4.70 -9.52 9.61
N ASN A 88 3.92 -8.54 10.08
CA ASN A 88 2.76 -8.75 10.94
C ASN A 88 3.09 -9.23 12.37
N THR A 89 2.15 -9.00 13.28
CA THR A 89 2.36 -9.12 14.72
C THR A 89 2.70 -10.55 15.20
N SER A 90 2.01 -11.58 14.66
CA SER A 90 2.28 -12.96 15.10
C SER A 90 3.67 -13.44 14.67
N PRO A 91 4.07 -13.33 13.37
CA PRO A 91 5.42 -13.67 12.95
C PRO A 91 6.52 -12.89 13.69
N GLN A 92 6.30 -11.61 14.01
CA GLN A 92 7.26 -10.83 14.80
C GLN A 92 7.60 -11.52 16.13
N PHE A 93 6.59 -11.94 16.88
CA PHE A 93 6.82 -12.63 18.15
C PHE A 93 7.52 -13.98 17.97
N PHE A 94 7.05 -14.81 17.04
CA PHE A 94 7.61 -16.14 16.82
C PHE A 94 9.04 -16.10 16.29
N VAL A 95 9.37 -15.15 15.40
CA VAL A 95 10.75 -14.95 14.91
C VAL A 95 11.65 -14.48 16.04
N ALA A 96 11.22 -13.53 16.89
CA ALA A 96 11.99 -13.10 18.04
C ALA A 96 12.27 -14.23 19.04
N ALA A 97 11.27 -15.10 19.29
CA ALA A 97 11.41 -16.27 20.16
C ALA A 97 12.32 -17.34 19.53
N ALA A 98 12.14 -17.65 18.25
CA ALA A 98 12.98 -18.61 17.52
C ALA A 98 14.43 -18.12 17.41
N ASN A 99 14.65 -16.82 17.41
CA ASN A 99 15.98 -16.22 17.36
C ASN A 99 16.83 -16.50 18.61
N LEU A 100 16.23 -16.85 19.75
CA LEU A 100 16.98 -17.32 20.91
C LEU A 100 17.78 -18.59 20.61
N LEU A 101 17.31 -19.39 19.63
CA LEU A 101 17.94 -20.67 19.24
C LEU A 101 18.74 -20.55 17.93
N SER A 102 18.50 -19.54 17.11
CA SER A 102 19.18 -19.37 15.81
C SER A 102 20.30 -18.32 15.84
N GLY A 103 20.16 -17.26 16.64
CA GLY A 103 21.16 -16.20 16.79
C GLY A 103 21.40 -15.32 15.57
N LEU A 104 20.55 -15.42 14.53
CA LEU A 104 20.72 -14.75 13.25
C LEU A 104 20.30 -13.27 13.30
N PRO A 105 20.76 -12.44 12.36
CA PRO A 105 20.21 -11.12 12.17
C PRO A 105 18.71 -11.22 11.79
N ILE A 106 17.87 -10.55 12.58
CA ILE A 106 16.42 -10.48 12.31
C ILE A 106 16.00 -9.02 12.11
N VAL A 107 15.09 -8.82 11.15
CA VAL A 107 14.48 -7.53 10.78
C VAL A 107 12.97 -7.67 10.85
N THR A 108 12.26 -6.60 11.15
CA THR A 108 10.80 -6.58 11.09
C THR A 108 10.29 -5.32 10.42
N THR A 109 9.15 -5.44 9.70
CA THR A 109 8.42 -4.29 9.16
C THR A 109 7.08 -4.10 9.88
N GLU A 110 6.86 -2.87 10.34
CA GLU A 110 5.59 -2.37 10.85
C GLU A 110 4.74 -1.85 9.69
N HIS A 111 3.69 -2.61 9.33
CA HIS A 111 2.79 -2.29 8.22
C HIS A 111 1.56 -1.47 8.64
N ASN A 112 1.39 -1.22 9.92
CA ASN A 112 0.23 -0.50 10.45
C ASN A 112 0.66 0.65 11.33
N THR A 113 -0.04 1.76 11.25
CA THR A 113 0.11 2.89 12.18
C THR A 113 -0.44 2.57 13.55
N THR A 114 -1.46 1.69 13.64
CA THR A 114 -2.08 1.26 14.90
C THR A 114 -2.12 -0.26 14.99
N ASN A 115 -2.06 -0.77 16.24
CA ASN A 115 -2.16 -2.19 16.52
C ASN A 115 -3.05 -2.37 17.77
N ARG A 116 -4.13 -3.17 17.65
CA ARG A 116 -5.07 -3.43 18.77
C ARG A 116 -4.37 -3.94 20.04
N ARG A 117 -3.26 -4.68 19.89
CA ARG A 117 -2.47 -5.17 21.02
C ARG A 117 -1.86 -4.04 21.85
N ARG A 118 -1.51 -2.92 21.21
CA ARG A 118 -0.93 -1.74 21.88
C ARG A 118 -1.91 -1.05 22.82
N ASN A 119 -3.21 -1.27 22.65
CA ASN A 119 -4.23 -0.72 23.55
C ASN A 119 -4.30 -1.46 24.90
N ASN A 120 -3.64 -2.61 25.04
CA ASN A 120 -3.60 -3.35 26.29
C ASN A 120 -2.19 -3.25 26.91
N PRO A 121 -2.02 -2.56 28.04
CA PRO A 121 -0.71 -2.32 28.66
C PRO A 121 0.00 -3.60 29.10
N LEU A 122 -0.71 -4.70 29.30
CA LEU A 122 -0.12 -5.99 29.68
C LEU A 122 0.81 -6.56 28.62
N TRP A 123 0.61 -6.21 27.35
CA TRP A 123 1.48 -6.65 26.26
C TRP A 123 2.77 -5.84 26.13
N LYS A 124 2.83 -4.64 26.68
CA LYS A 124 3.95 -3.71 26.51
C LYS A 124 5.32 -4.28 26.94
N PRO A 125 5.46 -5.01 28.08
CA PRO A 125 6.75 -5.62 28.45
C PRO A 125 7.19 -6.70 27.45
N LEU A 126 6.24 -7.52 26.98
CA LEU A 126 6.52 -8.58 25.99
C LEU A 126 6.91 -7.98 24.64
N ASP A 127 6.24 -6.92 24.21
CA ASP A 127 6.55 -6.21 22.97
C ASP A 127 7.94 -5.55 23.06
N LYS A 128 8.25 -4.89 24.19
CA LYS A 128 9.61 -4.34 24.41
C LYS A 128 10.70 -5.42 24.34
N TRP A 129 10.45 -6.57 24.94
CA TRP A 129 11.37 -7.72 24.84
C TRP A 129 11.51 -8.16 23.38
N MET A 130 10.43 -8.32 22.66
CA MET A 130 10.39 -8.75 21.27
C MET A 130 11.17 -7.79 20.36
N TYR A 131 10.88 -6.48 20.41
CA TYR A 131 11.55 -5.48 19.57
C TYR A 131 13.05 -5.36 19.86
N LYS A 132 13.50 -5.54 21.11
CA LYS A 132 14.93 -5.56 21.46
C LYS A 132 15.72 -6.71 20.83
N ARG A 133 15.05 -7.76 20.36
CA ARG A 133 15.70 -8.88 19.65
C ARG A 133 16.04 -8.54 18.21
N TYR A 134 15.31 -7.63 17.61
CA TYR A 134 15.53 -7.22 16.24
C TYR A 134 16.77 -6.33 16.08
N LYS A 135 17.50 -6.53 14.97
CA LYS A 135 18.64 -5.68 14.60
C LYS A 135 18.20 -4.40 13.93
N ARG A 136 17.06 -4.42 13.24
CA ARG A 136 16.41 -3.28 12.60
C ARG A 136 14.90 -3.42 12.68
N ILE A 137 14.23 -2.30 12.86
CA ILE A 137 12.78 -2.17 12.69
C ILE A 137 12.58 -1.25 11.50
N ILE A 138 11.71 -1.63 10.58
CA ILE A 138 11.33 -0.84 9.42
C ILE A 138 9.91 -0.36 9.64
N CYS A 139 9.67 0.94 9.50
CA CYS A 139 8.34 1.55 9.53
C CYS A 139 8.00 2.04 8.12
N ILE A 140 6.77 1.81 7.67
CA ILE A 140 6.34 2.20 6.32
C ILE A 140 5.98 3.67 6.18
N SER A 141 5.98 4.43 7.27
CA SER A 141 5.69 5.88 7.31
C SER A 141 6.24 6.52 8.58
N ASP A 142 6.37 7.86 8.57
CA ASP A 142 6.74 8.65 9.74
C ASP A 142 5.75 8.45 10.89
N GLN A 143 4.45 8.40 10.58
CA GLN A 143 3.41 8.17 11.57
C GLN A 143 3.54 6.79 12.23
N ALA A 144 3.89 5.76 11.47
CA ALA A 144 4.12 4.42 12.02
C ALA A 144 5.36 4.40 12.94
N GLU A 145 6.41 5.13 12.58
CA GLU A 145 7.60 5.31 13.42
C GLU A 145 7.27 6.04 14.71
N GLN A 146 6.60 7.20 14.60
CA GLN A 146 6.23 8.01 15.76
C GLN A 146 5.36 7.22 16.74
N ASN A 147 4.29 6.58 16.26
CA ASN A 147 3.40 5.78 17.10
C ASN A 147 4.13 4.60 17.76
N LEU A 148 5.09 4.00 17.06
CA LEU A 148 5.91 2.93 17.64
C LEU A 148 6.84 3.44 18.73
N LYS A 149 7.51 4.59 18.50
CA LYS A 149 8.38 5.24 19.50
C LYS A 149 7.61 5.64 20.75
N GLU A 150 6.43 6.23 20.60
CA GLU A 150 5.55 6.61 21.72
C GLU A 150 5.11 5.38 22.52
N TYR A 151 4.73 4.30 21.83
CA TYR A 151 4.32 3.06 22.49
C TYR A 151 5.47 2.40 23.25
N LEU A 152 6.62 2.24 22.62
CA LEU A 152 7.77 1.55 23.23
C LEU A 152 8.46 2.44 24.30
N GLY A 153 8.41 3.76 24.13
CA GLY A 153 9.26 4.69 24.87
C GLY A 153 10.74 4.45 24.47
N HIS A 154 11.63 4.31 25.47
CA HIS A 154 13.03 4.07 25.18
C HIS A 154 13.24 2.67 24.56
N CYS A 155 13.62 2.65 23.27
CA CYS A 155 13.99 1.46 22.52
C CYS A 155 15.30 1.71 21.77
N ASN A 156 16.32 0.91 22.03
CA ASN A 156 17.66 1.06 21.42
C ASN A 156 17.76 0.41 20.04
N THR A 157 16.72 -0.31 19.58
CA THR A 157 16.74 -0.92 18.26
C THR A 157 16.58 0.17 17.20
N PRO A 158 17.53 0.30 16.25
CA PRO A 158 17.44 1.32 15.21
C PRO A 158 16.18 1.11 14.34
N ILE A 159 15.49 2.23 14.06
CA ILE A 159 14.32 2.28 13.21
C ILE A 159 14.71 2.93 11.88
N ASN A 160 14.29 2.35 10.78
CA ASN A 160 14.43 2.89 9.43
C ASN A 160 13.04 3.16 8.86
N ILE A 161 12.84 4.29 8.20
CA ILE A 161 11.63 4.55 7.44
C ILE A 161 11.86 4.11 6.00
N ILE A 162 11.06 3.14 5.55
CA ILE A 162 11.04 2.71 4.15
C ILE A 162 9.58 2.78 3.71
N TYR A 163 9.23 3.84 2.98
CA TYR A 163 7.89 4.01 2.44
C TYR A 163 7.57 2.89 1.46
N ASN A 164 6.32 2.46 1.44
CA ASN A 164 5.84 1.52 0.44
C ASN A 164 5.97 2.13 -0.95
N GLY A 165 6.39 1.32 -1.91
CA GLY A 165 6.58 1.71 -3.29
C GLY A 165 5.57 1.05 -4.22
N VAL A 166 5.41 1.64 -5.39
CA VAL A 166 4.64 1.12 -6.51
C VAL A 166 5.53 0.94 -7.73
N ASP A 167 5.14 0.08 -8.65
CA ASP A 167 5.84 -0.10 -9.93
C ASP A 167 5.45 1.05 -10.87
N VAL A 168 6.16 2.18 -10.73
CA VAL A 168 5.89 3.42 -11.46
C VAL A 168 6.03 3.20 -12.96
N ASP A 169 7.06 2.48 -13.39
CA ASP A 169 7.29 2.19 -14.81
C ASP A 169 6.15 1.36 -15.41
N LEU A 170 5.65 0.37 -14.67
CA LEU A 170 4.52 -0.44 -15.11
C LEU A 170 3.27 0.40 -15.33
N ILE A 171 2.95 1.30 -14.40
CA ILE A 171 1.76 2.15 -14.49
C ILE A 171 1.93 3.17 -15.61
N TYR A 172 3.05 3.86 -15.67
CA TYR A 172 3.33 4.91 -16.66
C TYR A 172 3.36 4.37 -18.09
N SER A 173 3.93 3.18 -18.31
CA SER A 173 4.03 2.52 -19.63
C SER A 173 2.77 1.74 -20.03
N SER A 174 1.76 1.70 -19.17
CA SER A 174 0.50 1.03 -19.45
C SER A 174 -0.21 1.68 -20.63
N LYS A 175 -0.97 0.88 -21.36
CA LYS A 175 -1.75 1.37 -22.50
C LYS A 175 -3.15 1.76 -22.02
N SER A 176 -3.69 2.81 -22.61
CA SER A 176 -5.11 3.15 -22.42
C SER A 176 -6.00 1.97 -22.81
N LEU A 177 -7.18 1.89 -22.20
CA LEU A 177 -8.20 0.92 -22.60
C LEU A 177 -8.55 1.12 -24.07
N THR A 178 -8.70 0.03 -24.79
CA THR A 178 -9.09 0.05 -26.21
C THR A 178 -10.60 -0.02 -26.42
N THR A 179 -11.30 -0.52 -25.39
CA THR A 179 -12.76 -0.56 -25.32
C THR A 179 -13.20 0.32 -24.13
N GLU A 180 -14.42 0.81 -24.18
CA GLU A 180 -14.99 1.63 -23.08
C GLU A 180 -14.31 3.02 -22.92
N VAL A 181 -13.72 3.54 -23.99
CA VAL A 181 -13.15 4.89 -24.03
C VAL A 181 -14.29 5.91 -23.99
N SER A 182 -14.18 6.91 -23.12
CA SER A 182 -15.11 8.03 -23.07
C SER A 182 -14.65 9.14 -24.03
N SER A 183 -15.61 9.87 -24.61
CA SER A 183 -15.34 11.12 -25.30
C SER A 183 -15.34 12.33 -24.35
N LYS A 184 -15.71 12.11 -23.09
CA LYS A 184 -15.77 13.11 -22.04
C LYS A 184 -14.46 13.13 -21.23
N PHE A 185 -14.22 14.21 -20.51
CA PHE A 185 -13.12 14.30 -19.54
C PHE A 185 -13.41 13.38 -18.36
N VAL A 186 -12.57 12.38 -18.16
CA VAL A 186 -12.76 11.31 -17.18
C VAL A 186 -12.11 11.65 -15.86
N VAL A 187 -12.93 11.80 -14.83
CA VAL A 187 -12.49 11.88 -13.42
C VAL A 187 -12.51 10.49 -12.82
N LEU A 188 -11.39 10.00 -12.31
CA LEU A 188 -11.23 8.64 -11.80
C LEU A 188 -10.95 8.61 -10.30
N MET A 189 -11.61 7.72 -9.58
CA MET A 189 -11.21 7.33 -8.23
C MET A 189 -11.06 5.81 -8.13
N VAL A 190 -9.88 5.36 -7.70
CA VAL A 190 -9.59 3.95 -7.41
C VAL A 190 -9.54 3.77 -5.89
N ALA A 191 -10.63 3.28 -5.30
CA ALA A 191 -10.72 3.11 -3.85
C ALA A 191 -11.79 2.08 -3.45
N ALA A 192 -11.62 1.46 -2.28
CA ALA A 192 -12.69 0.65 -1.70
C ALA A 192 -13.90 1.53 -1.34
N PHE A 193 -15.13 1.00 -1.53
CA PHE A 193 -16.35 1.69 -1.12
C PHE A 193 -16.54 1.58 0.40
N ARG A 194 -15.91 2.52 1.12
CA ARG A 194 -16.00 2.67 2.58
C ARG A 194 -16.28 4.13 2.91
N LYS A 195 -16.92 4.40 4.04
CA LYS A 195 -17.23 5.78 4.49
C LYS A 195 -16.00 6.69 4.48
N GLN A 196 -14.83 6.14 4.85
CA GLN A 196 -13.56 6.85 4.85
C GLN A 196 -13.19 7.45 3.50
N LYS A 197 -13.58 6.83 2.38
CA LYS A 197 -13.15 7.20 1.02
C LYS A 197 -13.97 8.32 0.38
N ASP A 198 -15.14 8.62 0.93
CA ASP A 198 -15.97 9.77 0.57
C ASP A 198 -16.20 9.98 -0.93
N GLN A 199 -16.66 8.95 -1.62
CA GLN A 199 -17.05 9.06 -3.03
C GLN A 199 -18.18 10.08 -3.26
N LYS A 200 -18.95 10.45 -2.21
CA LYS A 200 -20.06 11.40 -2.31
C LYS A 200 -19.57 12.81 -2.69
N THR A 201 -18.47 13.27 -2.13
CA THR A 201 -17.87 14.57 -2.51
C THR A 201 -17.53 14.63 -4.00
N LEU A 202 -17.05 13.52 -4.60
CA LEU A 202 -16.82 13.45 -6.05
C LEU A 202 -18.12 13.49 -6.85
N ILE A 203 -19.16 12.80 -6.40
CA ILE A 203 -20.50 12.82 -7.03
C ILE A 203 -21.08 14.23 -6.98
N ASP A 204 -20.95 14.93 -5.85
CA ASP A 204 -21.38 16.31 -5.72
C ASP A 204 -20.58 17.25 -6.66
N ALA A 205 -19.27 17.07 -6.75
CA ALA A 205 -18.45 17.88 -7.67
C ALA A 205 -18.84 17.66 -9.14
N ILE A 206 -19.08 16.40 -9.55
CA ILE A 206 -19.55 16.07 -10.91
C ILE A 206 -20.94 16.68 -11.19
N SER A 207 -21.82 16.77 -10.20
CA SER A 207 -23.14 17.40 -10.39
C SER A 207 -23.05 18.91 -10.69
N LEU A 208 -21.94 19.56 -10.35
CA LEU A 208 -21.69 20.98 -10.60
C LEU A 208 -20.98 21.25 -11.95
N LEU A 209 -20.59 20.20 -12.67
CA LEU A 209 -19.89 20.28 -13.95
C LEU A 209 -20.83 20.02 -15.13
N PRO A 210 -20.56 20.58 -16.35
CA PRO A 210 -21.38 20.32 -17.53
C PRO A 210 -21.49 18.83 -17.83
N GLU A 211 -22.71 18.37 -18.09
CA GLU A 211 -23.02 16.96 -18.30
C GLU A 211 -22.31 16.38 -19.52
N GLU A 212 -22.25 17.13 -20.60
CA GLU A 212 -21.72 16.66 -21.89
C GLU A 212 -20.20 16.53 -21.89
N GLU A 213 -19.53 17.17 -20.91
CA GLU A 213 -18.06 17.29 -20.90
C GLU A 213 -17.39 16.38 -19.89
N PHE A 214 -18.07 15.97 -18.81
CA PHE A 214 -17.43 15.26 -17.67
C PHE A 214 -18.12 13.96 -17.32
N GLU A 215 -17.31 12.95 -16.95
CA GLU A 215 -17.75 11.63 -16.51
C GLU A 215 -16.93 11.18 -15.28
N LEU A 216 -17.56 10.50 -14.33
CA LEU A 216 -16.90 9.96 -13.14
C LEU A 216 -16.78 8.44 -13.24
N TRP A 217 -15.56 7.94 -13.03
CA TRP A 217 -15.27 6.51 -12.93
C TRP A 217 -14.89 6.14 -11.50
N LEU A 218 -15.64 5.19 -10.92
CA LEU A 218 -15.40 4.68 -9.58
C LEU A 218 -14.99 3.20 -9.66
N VAL A 219 -13.74 2.91 -9.30
CA VAL A 219 -13.16 1.57 -9.34
C VAL A 219 -12.96 1.05 -7.93
N GLY A 220 -13.50 -0.13 -7.64
CA GLY A 220 -13.37 -0.78 -6.35
C GLY A 220 -14.64 -1.52 -5.92
N ARG A 221 -14.60 -2.05 -4.70
CA ARG A 221 -15.72 -2.72 -4.04
C ARG A 221 -15.74 -2.36 -2.55
N GLY A 222 -16.85 -2.58 -1.89
CA GLY A 222 -16.97 -2.38 -0.45
C GLY A 222 -18.39 -2.18 0.00
N ASP A 223 -18.59 -2.12 1.30
CA ASP A 223 -19.91 -2.16 1.94
C ASP A 223 -20.77 -0.93 1.66
N CYS A 224 -20.16 0.19 1.23
CA CYS A 224 -20.88 1.43 0.90
C CYS A 224 -21.26 1.54 -0.58
N LEU A 225 -21.03 0.51 -1.43
CA LEU A 225 -21.28 0.60 -2.87
C LEU A 225 -22.72 0.96 -3.20
N ASP A 226 -23.68 0.27 -2.60
CA ASP A 226 -25.11 0.50 -2.88
C ASP A 226 -25.59 1.86 -2.34
N GLU A 227 -25.04 2.29 -1.20
CA GLU A 227 -25.29 3.64 -0.67
C GLU A 227 -24.80 4.73 -1.63
N VAL A 228 -23.62 4.56 -2.22
CA VAL A 228 -23.02 5.51 -3.16
C VAL A 228 -23.79 5.53 -4.49
N ARG A 229 -24.27 4.39 -4.97
CA ARG A 229 -25.14 4.31 -6.16
C ARG A 229 -26.45 5.06 -5.94
N GLY A 230 -27.15 4.76 -4.84
CA GLY A 230 -28.38 5.48 -4.50
C GLY A 230 -28.17 6.99 -4.31
N TYR A 231 -26.98 7.39 -3.83
CA TYR A 231 -26.63 8.79 -3.75
C TYR A 231 -26.48 9.45 -5.13
N ALA A 232 -25.84 8.79 -6.09
CA ALA A 232 -25.71 9.28 -7.46
C ALA A 232 -27.08 9.40 -8.16
N GLU A 233 -28.00 8.45 -7.92
CA GLU A 233 -29.38 8.49 -8.38
C GLU A 233 -30.14 9.69 -7.80
N ALA A 234 -30.06 9.89 -6.48
CA ALA A 234 -30.73 10.99 -5.78
C ALA A 234 -30.22 12.37 -6.23
N LYS A 235 -28.96 12.45 -6.67
CA LYS A 235 -28.35 13.67 -7.25
C LYS A 235 -28.64 13.86 -8.75
N GLY A 236 -29.28 12.88 -9.39
CA GLY A 236 -29.61 12.92 -10.83
C GLY A 236 -28.39 12.83 -11.75
N VAL A 237 -27.28 12.22 -11.29
CA VAL A 237 -26.03 12.09 -12.06
C VAL A 237 -25.61 10.64 -12.29
N TYR A 238 -26.48 9.68 -12.01
CA TYR A 238 -26.15 8.25 -12.11
C TYR A 238 -25.63 7.86 -13.49
N ASP A 239 -26.21 8.38 -14.57
CA ASP A 239 -25.80 8.07 -15.95
C ASP A 239 -24.41 8.63 -16.32
N ARG A 240 -23.87 9.52 -15.48
CA ARG A 240 -22.53 10.09 -15.61
C ARG A 240 -21.49 9.39 -14.73
N VAL A 241 -21.90 8.39 -13.93
CA VAL A 241 -21.03 7.69 -12.98
C VAL A 241 -20.91 6.23 -13.39
N LYS A 242 -19.74 5.81 -13.83
CA LYS A 242 -19.43 4.41 -14.12
C LYS A 242 -18.90 3.69 -12.88
N PHE A 243 -19.59 2.66 -12.44
CA PHE A 243 -19.17 1.79 -11.35
C PHE A 243 -18.48 0.55 -11.91
N TRP A 244 -17.16 0.54 -11.94
CA TRP A 244 -16.36 -0.50 -12.59
C TRP A 244 -16.20 -1.78 -11.76
N GLY A 245 -16.59 -1.77 -10.48
CA GLY A 245 -16.34 -2.90 -9.57
C GLY A 245 -14.87 -3.13 -9.32
N ASN A 246 -14.51 -4.38 -9.00
CA ASN A 246 -13.13 -4.76 -8.77
C ASN A 246 -12.43 -5.10 -10.10
N ARG A 247 -11.35 -4.40 -10.42
CA ARG A 247 -10.59 -4.55 -11.67
C ARG A 247 -9.17 -5.03 -11.38
N THR A 248 -8.59 -5.78 -12.30
CA THR A 248 -7.19 -6.23 -12.28
C THR A 248 -6.28 -5.40 -13.19
N ASP A 249 -6.86 -4.66 -14.12
CA ASP A 249 -6.21 -3.80 -15.10
C ASP A 249 -6.21 -2.32 -14.69
N VAL A 250 -6.05 -2.07 -13.38
CA VAL A 250 -6.10 -0.72 -12.81
C VAL A 250 -5.10 0.23 -13.47
N ALA A 251 -3.91 -0.24 -13.82
CA ALA A 251 -2.90 0.56 -14.50
C ALA A 251 -3.39 1.11 -15.85
N ASN A 252 -4.13 0.29 -16.63
CA ASN A 252 -4.73 0.72 -17.90
C ASN A 252 -5.85 1.75 -17.67
N ILE A 253 -6.67 1.57 -16.63
CA ILE A 253 -7.74 2.50 -16.29
C ILE A 253 -7.16 3.84 -15.84
N LEU A 254 -6.13 3.83 -14.98
CA LEU A 254 -5.41 5.04 -14.55
C LEU A 254 -4.84 5.81 -15.74
N HIS A 255 -4.27 5.09 -16.71
CA HIS A 255 -3.69 5.70 -17.93
C HIS A 255 -4.76 6.19 -18.91
N THR A 256 -5.99 5.69 -18.84
CA THR A 256 -7.12 6.11 -19.70
C THR A 256 -7.79 7.37 -19.16
N ALA A 257 -7.87 7.52 -17.85
CA ALA A 257 -8.50 8.68 -17.22
C ALA A 257 -7.74 9.98 -17.51
N ASP A 258 -8.42 11.13 -17.39
CA ASP A 258 -7.82 12.45 -17.56
C ASP A 258 -7.33 13.03 -16.24
N VAL A 259 -8.00 12.74 -15.12
CA VAL A 259 -7.58 13.16 -13.79
C VAL A 259 -7.87 12.07 -12.76
N VAL A 260 -6.95 11.85 -11.83
CA VAL A 260 -7.15 10.92 -10.73
C VAL A 260 -7.43 11.70 -9.45
N CYS A 261 -8.52 11.35 -8.76
CA CYS A 261 -8.97 12.05 -7.56
C CYS A 261 -9.03 11.11 -6.35
N MET A 262 -8.75 11.67 -5.15
CA MET A 262 -8.95 10.99 -3.88
C MET A 262 -9.60 11.95 -2.88
N SER A 263 -10.86 11.71 -2.53
CA SER A 263 -11.68 12.56 -1.66
C SER A 263 -11.76 12.10 -0.20
N SER A 264 -10.88 11.18 0.21
CA SER A 264 -10.94 10.53 1.53
C SER A 264 -10.96 11.51 2.71
N HIS A 265 -11.64 11.10 3.78
CA HIS A 265 -11.65 11.85 5.05
C HIS A 265 -10.32 11.79 5.79
N TYR A 266 -9.57 10.72 5.64
CA TYR A 266 -8.22 10.51 6.16
C TYR A 266 -7.56 9.31 5.46
N GLU A 267 -6.24 9.33 5.38
CA GLU A 267 -5.45 8.20 4.84
C GLU A 267 -4.20 7.96 5.69
N GLY A 268 -3.61 6.77 5.57
CA GLY A 268 -2.19 6.60 5.80
C GLY A 268 -1.41 6.91 4.52
N LEU A 269 -0.18 6.44 4.39
CA LEU A 269 0.50 6.46 3.09
C LEU A 269 -0.24 5.49 2.14
N SER A 270 -1.16 6.02 1.35
CA SER A 270 -2.00 5.23 0.45
C SER A 270 -1.24 4.91 -0.84
N LEU A 271 -1.08 3.62 -1.15
CA LEU A 271 -0.51 3.19 -2.43
C LEU A 271 -1.32 3.73 -3.62
N SER A 272 -2.65 3.80 -3.49
CA SER A 272 -3.52 4.33 -4.55
C SER A 272 -3.22 5.78 -4.93
N ASN A 273 -2.72 6.60 -3.99
CA ASN A 273 -2.29 7.97 -4.30
C ASN A 273 -1.06 7.96 -5.21
N ILE A 274 -0.09 7.12 -4.86
CA ILE A 274 1.16 7.01 -5.60
C ILE A 274 0.88 6.35 -6.96
N GLU A 275 0.01 5.34 -7.01
CA GLU A 275 -0.45 4.73 -8.28
C GLU A 275 -1.13 5.77 -9.17
N GLY A 276 -2.02 6.62 -8.61
CA GLY A 276 -2.65 7.71 -9.33
C GLY A 276 -1.63 8.70 -9.92
N MET A 277 -0.67 9.14 -9.11
CA MET A 277 0.40 10.04 -9.56
C MET A 277 1.33 9.39 -10.60
N SER A 278 1.48 8.06 -10.56
CA SER A 278 2.34 7.31 -11.50
C SER A 278 1.76 7.24 -12.91
N SER A 279 0.48 7.54 -13.09
CA SER A 279 -0.21 7.42 -14.38
C SER A 279 0.20 8.48 -15.42
N GLY A 280 0.96 9.49 -15.02
CA GLY A 280 1.25 10.66 -15.88
C GLY A 280 0.03 11.57 -16.05
N ARG A 281 -0.95 11.49 -15.15
CA ARG A 281 -2.15 12.34 -15.09
C ARG A 281 -2.10 13.24 -13.87
N PRO A 282 -2.77 14.41 -13.88
CA PRO A 282 -2.94 15.20 -12.67
C PRO A 282 -3.59 14.38 -11.55
N PHE A 283 -3.09 14.55 -10.34
CA PHE A 283 -3.66 13.95 -9.13
C PHE A 283 -4.21 15.03 -8.22
N VAL A 284 -5.48 14.87 -7.82
CA VAL A 284 -6.22 15.81 -6.97
C VAL A 284 -6.65 15.10 -5.69
N ALA A 285 -6.39 15.67 -4.54
CA ALA A 285 -6.72 15.05 -3.27
C ALA A 285 -7.34 16.03 -2.26
N SER A 286 -8.19 15.51 -1.37
CA SER A 286 -8.63 16.27 -0.19
C SER A 286 -7.45 16.63 0.70
N ASP A 287 -7.46 17.84 1.29
CA ASP A 287 -6.40 18.35 2.16
C ASP A 287 -6.53 17.76 3.57
N VAL A 288 -6.18 16.49 3.71
CA VAL A 288 -6.21 15.72 4.96
C VAL A 288 -4.88 15.01 5.19
N ASP A 289 -4.64 14.57 6.43
CA ASP A 289 -3.45 13.82 6.78
C ASP A 289 -3.34 12.51 5.95
N GLY A 290 -2.13 12.17 5.55
CA GLY A 290 -1.82 11.03 4.68
C GLY A 290 -1.96 11.34 3.19
N LEU A 291 -2.88 12.22 2.78
CA LEU A 291 -2.99 12.72 1.40
C LEU A 291 -2.13 13.96 1.19
N ARG A 292 -2.16 14.89 2.14
CA ARG A 292 -1.38 16.13 2.09
C ARG A 292 0.11 15.89 1.93
N GLU A 293 0.70 14.96 2.68
CA GLU A 293 2.14 14.70 2.69
C GLU A 293 2.65 14.20 1.34
N VAL A 294 1.81 13.49 0.60
CA VAL A 294 2.17 12.98 -0.73
C VAL A 294 1.89 14.01 -1.81
N THR A 295 0.77 14.74 -1.70
CA THR A 295 0.21 15.55 -2.80
C THR A 295 0.70 17.00 -2.79
N LYS A 296 0.97 17.59 -1.60
CA LYS A 296 1.37 18.99 -1.48
C LYS A 296 2.60 19.31 -2.35
N ASP A 297 2.56 20.42 -3.05
CA ASP A 297 3.58 20.96 -3.95
C ASP A 297 3.78 20.16 -5.27
N TYR A 298 3.09 19.03 -5.44
CA TYR A 298 3.20 18.15 -6.63
C TYR A 298 1.87 17.95 -7.35
N GLY A 299 0.81 17.59 -6.64
CA GLY A 299 -0.56 17.54 -7.15
C GLY A 299 -1.38 18.71 -6.66
N VAL A 300 -2.69 18.61 -6.75
CA VAL A 300 -3.61 19.67 -6.33
C VAL A 300 -4.37 19.24 -5.08
N LEU A 301 -4.37 20.06 -4.05
CA LEU A 301 -5.17 19.86 -2.85
C LEU A 301 -6.44 20.71 -2.91
N PHE A 302 -7.56 20.14 -2.48
CA PHE A 302 -8.81 20.87 -2.27
C PHE A 302 -9.28 20.73 -0.82
N PRO A 303 -10.02 21.71 -0.25
CA PRO A 303 -10.52 21.63 1.11
C PRO A 303 -11.41 20.39 1.30
N HIS A 304 -11.18 19.64 2.37
CA HIS A 304 -11.91 18.40 2.65
C HIS A 304 -13.43 18.59 2.62
N GLY A 305 -14.13 17.76 1.84
CA GLY A 305 -15.59 17.81 1.71
C GLY A 305 -16.14 18.97 0.84
N ASP A 306 -15.26 19.80 0.29
CA ASP A 306 -15.66 20.94 -0.54
C ASP A 306 -15.79 20.54 -2.02
N ALA A 307 -17.00 20.15 -2.41
CA ALA A 307 -17.32 19.74 -3.77
C ALA A 307 -17.20 20.88 -4.79
N GLU A 308 -17.46 22.13 -4.40
CA GLU A 308 -17.33 23.30 -5.29
C GLU A 308 -15.86 23.57 -5.61
N ALA A 309 -15.00 23.55 -4.58
CA ALA A 309 -13.55 23.68 -4.78
C ALA A 309 -13.02 22.56 -5.68
N LEU A 310 -13.45 21.30 -5.45
CA LEU A 310 -13.07 20.17 -6.29
C LEU A 310 -13.53 20.33 -7.73
N ALA A 311 -14.79 20.73 -7.97
CA ALA A 311 -15.32 21.00 -9.32
C ALA A 311 -14.52 22.10 -10.04
N ASN A 312 -14.15 23.18 -9.32
CA ASN A 312 -13.34 24.26 -9.89
C ASN A 312 -11.94 23.79 -10.28
N VAL A 313 -11.30 22.93 -9.47
CA VAL A 313 -10.01 22.32 -9.79
C VAL A 313 -10.12 21.44 -11.04
N ILE A 314 -11.14 20.57 -11.11
CA ILE A 314 -11.36 19.68 -12.27
C ILE A 314 -11.60 20.51 -13.54
N ARG A 315 -12.44 21.55 -13.48
CA ARG A 315 -12.68 22.45 -14.61
C ARG A 315 -11.40 23.15 -15.06
N LYS A 316 -10.60 23.67 -14.13
CA LYS A 316 -9.32 24.31 -14.47
C LYS A 316 -8.36 23.35 -15.17
N LEU A 317 -8.29 22.08 -14.73
CA LEU A 317 -7.47 21.06 -15.40
C LEU A 317 -7.98 20.72 -16.81
N HIS A 318 -9.29 20.76 -17.03
CA HIS A 318 -9.89 20.58 -18.34
C HIS A 318 -9.61 21.77 -19.28
N ASP A 319 -9.81 23.00 -18.81
CA ASP A 319 -9.80 24.20 -19.64
C ASP A 319 -8.39 24.75 -19.91
N ASP A 320 -7.43 24.49 -19.01
CA ASP A 320 -6.05 25.00 -19.08
C ASP A 320 -5.05 23.86 -19.31
N LYS A 321 -4.75 23.59 -20.57
CA LYS A 321 -3.82 22.53 -20.97
C LYS A 321 -2.40 22.73 -20.40
N ALA A 322 -1.93 23.97 -20.30
CA ALA A 322 -0.59 24.23 -19.76
C ALA A 322 -0.53 23.91 -18.26
N TYR A 323 -1.56 24.29 -17.52
CA TYR A 323 -1.70 23.93 -16.11
C TYR A 323 -1.84 22.41 -15.91
N TYR A 324 -2.62 21.74 -16.77
CA TYR A 324 -2.75 20.29 -16.76
C TYR A 324 -1.39 19.60 -16.89
N ASP A 325 -0.61 19.98 -17.91
CA ASP A 325 0.69 19.35 -18.19
C ASP A 325 1.70 19.62 -17.07
N GLU A 326 1.69 20.83 -16.49
CA GLU A 326 2.54 21.17 -15.35
C GLU A 326 2.22 20.27 -14.12
N VAL A 327 0.93 20.13 -13.79
CA VAL A 327 0.51 19.30 -12.64
C VAL A 327 0.80 17.84 -12.89
N ALA A 328 0.52 17.32 -14.09
CA ALA A 328 0.78 15.94 -14.46
C ALA A 328 2.27 15.57 -14.29
N GLU A 329 3.17 16.44 -14.82
CA GLU A 329 4.62 16.22 -14.68
C GLU A 329 5.07 16.26 -13.22
N LYS A 330 4.61 17.21 -12.43
CA LYS A 330 4.93 17.27 -11.00
C LYS A 330 4.46 16.01 -10.26
N CYS A 331 3.25 15.53 -10.54
CA CYS A 331 2.73 14.29 -9.98
C CYS A 331 3.62 13.10 -10.32
N TYR A 332 4.03 12.97 -11.57
CA TYR A 332 4.90 11.90 -12.02
C TYR A 332 6.28 11.95 -11.32
N GLN A 333 6.90 13.13 -11.25
CA GLN A 333 8.16 13.31 -10.53
C GLN A 333 8.05 12.96 -9.05
N ARG A 334 6.91 13.24 -8.43
CA ARG A 334 6.63 12.81 -7.05
C ARG A 334 6.53 11.29 -6.93
N ALA A 335 5.84 10.64 -7.87
CA ALA A 335 5.68 9.19 -7.88
C ALA A 335 7.03 8.46 -7.97
N LEU A 336 7.98 8.95 -8.75
CA LEU A 336 9.33 8.37 -8.86
C LEU A 336 10.07 8.28 -7.52
N MET A 337 9.76 9.17 -6.56
CA MET A 337 10.35 9.10 -5.21
C MET A 337 9.83 7.89 -4.40
N PHE A 338 8.70 7.32 -4.82
CA PHE A 338 8.06 6.14 -4.24
C PHE A 338 8.11 4.92 -5.19
N ASP A 339 9.04 4.94 -6.16
CA ASP A 339 9.20 3.78 -7.03
C ASP A 339 9.60 2.54 -6.22
N ILE A 340 9.05 1.41 -6.61
CA ILE A 340 9.32 0.12 -5.97
C ILE A 340 10.81 -0.22 -5.98
N LYS A 341 11.57 0.24 -6.97
CA LYS A 341 13.01 0.03 -7.05
C LYS A 341 13.74 0.77 -5.93
N VAL A 342 13.33 2.03 -5.66
CA VAL A 342 13.86 2.84 -4.54
C VAL A 342 13.57 2.18 -3.20
N MET A 343 12.35 1.65 -3.03
CA MET A 343 12.00 0.88 -1.84
C MET A 343 12.89 -0.35 -1.70
N MET A 344 13.08 -1.11 -2.78
CA MET A 344 13.87 -2.34 -2.76
C MET A 344 15.36 -2.08 -2.51
N ASP A 345 15.92 -0.99 -3.02
CA ASP A 345 17.31 -0.59 -2.73
C ASP A 345 17.50 -0.38 -1.23
N LYS A 346 16.58 0.34 -0.58
CA LYS A 346 16.62 0.55 0.88
C LYS A 346 16.49 -0.75 1.68
N TYR A 347 15.62 -1.67 1.27
CA TYR A 347 15.52 -2.99 1.92
C TYR A 347 16.80 -3.79 1.75
N GLU A 348 17.37 -3.80 0.55
CA GLU A 348 18.62 -4.51 0.26
C GLU A 348 19.80 -3.95 1.06
N ASP A 349 19.89 -2.62 1.19
CA ASP A 349 20.90 -1.95 2.00
C ASP A 349 20.78 -2.33 3.49
N VAL A 350 19.56 -2.39 4.02
CA VAL A 350 19.32 -2.88 5.38
C VAL A 350 19.84 -4.30 5.53
N TYR A 351 19.52 -5.21 4.61
CA TYR A 351 19.97 -6.61 4.69
C TYR A 351 21.51 -6.71 4.58
N LYS A 352 22.12 -6.02 3.61
CA LYS A 352 23.58 -5.99 3.43
C LYS A 352 24.30 -5.49 4.69
N SER A 353 23.78 -4.45 5.34
CA SER A 353 24.36 -3.88 6.57
C SER A 353 24.42 -4.87 7.75
N LEU A 354 23.61 -5.93 7.71
CA LEU A 354 23.50 -6.92 8.78
C LEU A 354 24.30 -8.18 8.51
N VAL A 355 24.63 -8.46 7.25
CA VAL A 355 25.33 -9.69 6.81
C VAL A 355 26.82 -9.44 6.60
N SER A 356 27.23 -8.18 6.34
CA SER A 356 28.60 -7.78 6.06
C SER A 356 29.52 -7.69 7.31
N LYS A 357 29.20 -8.40 8.40
CA LYS A 357 30.02 -8.42 9.62
C LYS A 357 30.61 -9.78 9.90
#